data_939fc464eaadfd0243a94089eaa040ca
#
_entry.id   939fc464eaadfd0243a94089eaa040ca
#
_cell.length_a   1.000
_cell.length_b   1.000
_cell.length_c   1.000
_cell.angle_alpha   90.00
_cell.angle_beta   90.00
_cell.angle_gamma   90.00
#
_symmetry.space_group_name_H-M   'P 1'
#
loop_
_entity.id
_entity.type
_entity.pdbx_description
1 polymer ?
#
loop_
_entity_poly.entity_id
_entity_poly.type
_entity_poly.pdbx_seq_one_letter_code
_entity_poly.pdbx_strand_id
1 'polypeptide(L)'
;KESITGKNVEVIYSTFDETPEHHKRVAEMVIERAKRLVEHKQDVIILLDSITRLTRAYNQVIPPSGRTLSGGLDPAALHMPKRFFGAARNMREGGSLTILATALVETNSRMDELIFQEFKGTGNMELVLNRRIAEMYIYPAVDILKSGTRREELILPELMLEKVRLIRRGLANHKPTEAMERLLFFLKKCHSNAQLMQDIKAQR
;
A
#
# COMPACT_ATOMS: atom_id res chain seq x y z
N LYS A 1 1.97 9.22 -18.10
CA LYS A 1 0.78 9.00 -18.94
C LYS A 1 1.08 8.10 -20.13
N GLU A 2 2.18 8.32 -20.81
CA GLU A 2 2.58 7.55 -22.01
C GLU A 2 2.95 6.09 -21.72
N SER A 3 3.44 5.80 -20.51
CA SER A 3 3.91 4.46 -20.12
C SER A 3 2.80 3.54 -19.58
N ILE A 4 1.62 4.10 -19.28
CA ILE A 4 0.50 3.38 -18.68
C ILE A 4 -0.68 3.49 -19.64
N THR A 5 -0.85 2.47 -20.46
CA THR A 5 -1.91 2.41 -21.48
C THR A 5 -2.65 1.07 -21.40
N GLY A 6 -3.96 1.09 -21.63
CA GLY A 6 -4.78 -0.11 -21.68
C GLY A 6 -6.27 0.24 -21.78
N LYS A 7 -7.07 -0.68 -22.32
CA LYS A 7 -8.53 -0.46 -22.48
C LYS A 7 -9.26 -0.15 -21.17
N ASN A 8 -8.74 -0.67 -20.05
CA ASN A 8 -9.35 -0.56 -18.72
C ASN A 8 -8.50 0.29 -17.78
N VAL A 9 -7.64 1.16 -18.32
CA VAL A 9 -6.75 2.02 -17.54
C VAL A 9 -7.05 3.47 -17.83
N GLU A 10 -7.29 4.24 -16.78
CA GLU A 10 -7.46 5.68 -16.83
C GLU A 10 -6.43 6.36 -15.94
N VAL A 11 -5.68 7.32 -16.46
CA VAL A 11 -4.71 8.11 -15.70
C VAL A 11 -5.29 9.49 -15.43
N ILE A 12 -5.64 9.73 -14.19
CA ILE A 12 -6.10 11.03 -13.69
C ILE A 12 -4.98 11.60 -12.83
N TYR A 13 -4.60 12.83 -13.05
CA TYR A 13 -3.44 13.41 -12.40
C TYR A 13 -3.69 14.85 -11.96
N SER A 14 -2.94 15.24 -10.95
CA SER A 14 -2.78 16.62 -10.51
C SER A 14 -1.29 16.78 -10.20
N THR A 15 -0.66 17.71 -10.90
CA THR A 15 0.80 17.91 -10.83
C THR A 15 1.20 18.73 -9.62
N PHE A 16 2.51 18.76 -9.29
CA PHE A 16 3.00 19.39 -8.04
C PHE A 16 2.83 20.91 -8.00
N ASP A 17 2.72 21.53 -9.15
CA ASP A 17 2.53 22.96 -9.35
C ASP A 17 1.07 23.40 -9.22
N GLU A 18 0.14 22.46 -9.12
CA GLU A 18 -1.27 22.77 -8.95
C GLU A 18 -1.64 23.05 -7.48
N THR A 19 -2.79 23.73 -7.29
CA THR A 19 -3.23 24.14 -5.96
C THR A 19 -3.72 22.96 -5.12
N PRO A 20 -3.63 23.05 -3.77
CA PRO A 20 -4.17 22.04 -2.88
C PRO A 20 -5.66 21.75 -3.09
N GLU A 21 -6.44 22.77 -3.46
CA GLU A 21 -7.85 22.63 -3.80
C GLU A 21 -8.06 21.76 -5.02
N HIS A 22 -7.16 21.86 -6.02
CA HIS A 22 -7.21 21.05 -7.22
C HIS A 22 -6.89 19.58 -6.87
N HIS A 23 -5.85 19.32 -6.08
CA HIS A 23 -5.54 17.97 -5.58
C HIS A 23 -6.70 17.33 -4.85
N LYS A 24 -7.36 18.08 -3.95
CA LYS A 24 -8.56 17.66 -3.24
C LYS A 24 -9.68 17.29 -4.22
N ARG A 25 -10.00 18.18 -5.16
CA ARG A 25 -11.10 17.98 -6.15
C ARG A 25 -10.86 16.76 -7.01
N VAL A 26 -9.63 16.57 -7.50
CA VAL A 26 -9.26 15.40 -8.31
C VAL A 26 -9.44 14.10 -7.53
N ALA A 27 -8.99 14.04 -6.29
CA ALA A 27 -9.16 12.85 -5.46
C ALA A 27 -10.64 12.55 -5.17
N GLU A 28 -11.44 13.57 -4.86
CA GLU A 28 -12.89 13.43 -4.64
C GLU A 28 -13.60 12.92 -5.90
N MET A 29 -13.24 13.42 -7.06
CA MET A 29 -13.80 12.97 -8.34
C MET A 29 -13.43 11.51 -8.63
N VAL A 30 -12.19 11.12 -8.39
CA VAL A 30 -11.71 9.74 -8.62
C VAL A 30 -12.46 8.75 -7.74
N ILE A 31 -12.63 9.04 -6.45
CA ILE A 31 -13.31 8.12 -5.54
C ILE A 31 -14.82 8.02 -5.87
N GLU A 32 -15.47 9.12 -6.23
CA GLU A 32 -16.88 9.08 -6.62
C GLU A 32 -17.08 8.31 -7.94
N ARG A 33 -16.18 8.50 -8.92
CA ARG A 33 -16.19 7.71 -10.16
C ARG A 33 -15.99 6.22 -9.87
N ALA A 34 -15.01 5.87 -9.04
CA ALA A 34 -14.76 4.48 -8.66
C ALA A 34 -16.00 3.84 -8.00
N LYS A 35 -16.67 4.54 -7.10
CA LYS A 35 -17.91 4.06 -6.48
C LYS A 35 -19.01 3.77 -7.53
N ARG A 36 -19.20 4.64 -8.52
CA ARG A 36 -20.17 4.40 -9.60
C ARG A 36 -19.85 3.15 -10.41
N LEU A 37 -18.56 2.93 -10.73
CA LEU A 37 -18.15 1.71 -11.42
C LEU A 37 -18.40 0.44 -10.57
N VAL A 38 -18.14 0.50 -9.27
CA VAL A 38 -18.44 -0.61 -8.35
C VAL A 38 -19.95 -0.87 -8.24
N GLU A 39 -20.79 0.17 -8.21
CA GLU A 39 -22.27 0.04 -8.24
C GLU A 39 -22.73 -0.68 -9.52
N HIS A 40 -22.00 -0.55 -10.62
CA HIS A 40 -22.18 -1.33 -11.84
C HIS A 40 -21.52 -2.71 -11.79
N LYS A 41 -21.19 -3.21 -10.59
CA LYS A 41 -20.59 -4.54 -10.33
C LYS A 41 -19.22 -4.74 -10.96
N GLN A 42 -18.48 -3.66 -11.18
CA GLN A 42 -17.10 -3.74 -11.69
C GLN A 42 -16.10 -3.88 -10.54
N ASP A 43 -15.02 -4.59 -10.80
CA ASP A 43 -13.86 -4.63 -9.91
C ASP A 43 -12.92 -3.49 -10.27
N VAL A 44 -12.75 -2.56 -9.33
CA VAL A 44 -12.00 -1.32 -9.55
C VAL A 44 -10.76 -1.30 -8.67
N ILE A 45 -9.62 -0.94 -9.25
CA ILE A 45 -8.36 -0.74 -8.53
C ILE A 45 -7.93 0.72 -8.68
N ILE A 46 -7.73 1.40 -7.56
CA ILE A 46 -7.14 2.74 -7.52
C ILE A 46 -5.68 2.62 -7.09
N LEU A 47 -4.77 3.13 -7.90
CA LEU A 47 -3.38 3.33 -7.55
C LEU A 47 -3.19 4.82 -7.22
N LEU A 48 -2.93 5.13 -5.96
CA LEU A 48 -2.78 6.52 -5.48
C LEU A 48 -1.33 6.84 -5.14
N ASP A 49 -0.75 7.76 -5.84
CA ASP A 49 0.57 8.32 -5.54
C ASP A 49 0.44 9.81 -5.19
N SER A 50 0.43 10.16 -3.94
CA SER A 50 0.53 9.39 -2.69
C SER A 50 -0.52 9.85 -1.68
N ILE A 51 -0.84 9.02 -0.70
CA ILE A 51 -1.74 9.39 0.41
C ILE A 51 -1.14 10.50 1.27
N THR A 52 0.19 10.55 1.38
CA THR A 52 0.90 11.60 2.12
C THR A 52 0.65 12.97 1.49
N ARG A 53 0.78 13.09 0.17
CA ARG A 53 0.55 14.35 -0.54
C ARG A 53 -0.91 14.76 -0.49
N LEU A 54 -1.82 13.83 -0.66
CA LEU A 54 -3.24 14.09 -0.53
C LEU A 54 -3.57 14.65 0.86
N THR A 55 -3.05 14.05 1.93
CA THR A 55 -3.27 14.52 3.30
C THR A 55 -2.66 15.90 3.54
N ARG A 56 -1.48 16.18 3.00
CA ARG A 56 -0.87 17.52 3.05
C ARG A 56 -1.74 18.56 2.36
N ALA A 57 -2.32 18.24 1.19
CA ALA A 57 -3.23 19.14 0.49
C ALA A 57 -4.49 19.43 1.32
N TYR A 58 -5.08 18.41 1.93
CA TYR A 58 -6.21 18.62 2.84
C TYR A 58 -5.83 19.49 4.03
N ASN A 59 -4.63 19.33 4.59
CA ASN A 59 -4.15 20.14 5.72
C ASN A 59 -4.06 21.64 5.40
N GLN A 60 -3.86 21.98 4.12
CA GLN A 60 -3.82 23.39 3.67
C GLN A 60 -5.20 23.96 3.36
N VAL A 61 -6.16 23.12 2.96
CA VAL A 61 -7.46 23.56 2.44
C VAL A 61 -8.56 23.60 3.52
N ILE A 62 -8.43 22.77 4.55
CA ILE A 62 -9.46 22.72 5.60
C ILE A 62 -9.37 23.93 6.53
N PRO A 63 -10.51 24.40 7.07
CA PRO A 63 -10.51 25.37 8.17
C PRO A 63 -9.77 24.79 9.38
N PRO A 64 -8.94 25.57 10.07
CA PRO A 64 -8.22 25.12 11.26
C PRO A 64 -9.19 24.65 12.36
N SER A 65 -8.96 23.44 12.90
CA SER A 65 -9.77 22.91 14.01
C SER A 65 -9.41 23.51 15.38
N GLY A 66 -8.35 24.29 15.44
CA GLY A 66 -7.77 24.81 16.69
C GLY A 66 -6.89 23.79 17.42
N ARG A 67 -6.71 22.59 16.87
CA ARG A 67 -5.81 21.55 17.40
C ARG A 67 -4.74 21.24 16.37
N THR A 68 -3.51 21.04 16.84
CA THR A 68 -2.38 20.72 15.97
C THR A 68 -1.65 19.50 16.53
N LEU A 69 -1.50 18.51 15.69
CA LEU A 69 -0.69 17.31 15.95
C LEU A 69 0.80 17.58 15.61
N SER A 70 1.65 16.59 15.88
CA SER A 70 3.07 16.68 15.55
C SER A 70 3.29 17.02 14.06
N GLY A 71 4.26 17.89 13.80
CA GLY A 71 4.59 18.32 12.43
C GLY A 71 3.63 19.32 11.80
N GLY A 72 2.71 19.92 12.57
CA GLY A 72 1.79 20.95 12.06
C GLY A 72 0.55 20.37 11.34
N LEU A 73 0.22 19.10 11.57
CA LEU A 73 -0.95 18.45 11.00
C LEU A 73 -2.20 18.74 11.83
N ASP A 74 -3.24 19.26 11.21
CA ASP A 74 -4.57 19.37 11.84
C ASP A 74 -5.26 18.01 11.82
N PRO A 75 -5.83 17.52 12.95
CA PRO A 75 -6.57 16.25 12.99
C PRO A 75 -7.69 16.15 11.95
N ALA A 76 -8.35 17.26 11.65
CA ALA A 76 -9.44 17.30 10.67
C ALA A 76 -8.95 17.01 9.23
N ALA A 77 -7.68 17.29 8.93
CA ALA A 77 -7.08 16.99 7.63
C ALA A 77 -7.02 15.49 7.31
N LEU A 78 -6.99 14.65 8.34
CA LEU A 78 -6.96 13.19 8.19
C LEU A 78 -8.31 12.58 7.82
N HIS A 79 -9.41 13.28 8.11
CA HIS A 79 -10.76 12.69 8.00
C HIS A 79 -11.10 12.24 6.57
N MET A 80 -10.98 13.13 5.59
CA MET A 80 -11.34 12.81 4.21
C MET A 80 -10.36 11.81 3.55
N PRO A 81 -9.02 11.94 3.69
CA PRO A 81 -8.10 10.93 3.21
C PRO A 81 -8.31 9.54 3.84
N LYS A 82 -8.63 9.45 5.14
CA LYS A 82 -9.00 8.19 5.78
C LYS A 82 -10.30 7.62 5.23
N ARG A 83 -11.29 8.45 4.97
CA ARG A 83 -12.56 8.05 4.35
C ARG A 83 -12.35 7.57 2.91
N PHE A 84 -11.46 8.24 2.16
CA PHE A 84 -11.05 7.80 0.82
C PHE A 84 -10.44 6.39 0.89
N PHE A 85 -9.41 6.22 1.70
CA PHE A 85 -8.68 4.95 1.80
C PHE A 85 -9.55 3.83 2.40
N GLY A 86 -10.40 4.16 3.37
CA GLY A 86 -11.34 3.23 3.99
C GLY A 86 -12.56 2.86 3.13
N ALA A 87 -12.69 3.44 1.92
CA ALA A 87 -13.75 3.06 0.99
C ALA A 87 -13.51 1.70 0.31
N ALA A 88 -12.27 1.18 0.36
CA ALA A 88 -11.90 -0.11 -0.20
C ALA A 88 -12.69 -1.25 0.45
N ARG A 89 -13.41 -2.03 -0.36
CA ARG A 89 -14.23 -3.18 0.09
C ARG A 89 -14.73 -4.04 -1.05
N ASN A 90 -15.11 -5.27 -0.73
CA ASN A 90 -15.91 -6.12 -1.61
C ASN A 90 -17.39 -5.89 -1.31
N MET A 91 -18.21 -5.74 -2.34
CA MET A 91 -19.65 -5.58 -2.21
C MET A 91 -20.35 -6.94 -2.24
N ARG A 92 -21.40 -7.10 -1.45
CA ARG A 92 -22.18 -8.35 -1.39
C ARG A 92 -22.94 -8.61 -2.71
N GLU A 93 -23.35 -7.54 -3.37
CA GLU A 93 -24.08 -7.58 -4.62
C GLU A 93 -23.20 -7.76 -5.86
N GLY A 94 -21.91 -7.82 -5.68
CA GLY A 94 -20.87 -7.89 -6.72
C GLY A 94 -20.17 -6.54 -6.93
N GLY A 95 -18.98 -6.61 -7.51
CA GLY A 95 -18.05 -5.49 -7.63
C GLY A 95 -17.17 -5.30 -6.39
N SER A 96 -16.00 -4.76 -6.60
CA SER A 96 -15.05 -4.49 -5.54
C SER A 96 -14.28 -3.19 -5.76
N LEU A 97 -13.82 -2.58 -4.67
CA LEU A 97 -12.89 -1.46 -4.70
C LEU A 97 -11.63 -1.83 -3.93
N THR A 98 -10.52 -1.87 -4.64
CA THR A 98 -9.17 -2.04 -4.08
C THR A 98 -8.43 -0.71 -4.19
N ILE A 99 -7.81 -0.27 -3.10
CA ILE A 99 -6.99 0.95 -3.09
C ILE A 99 -5.57 0.60 -2.67
N LEU A 100 -4.62 0.84 -3.55
CA LEU A 100 -3.19 0.73 -3.27
C LEU A 100 -2.61 2.14 -3.26
N ALA A 101 -2.22 2.61 -2.09
CA ALA A 101 -1.67 3.95 -1.91
C ALA A 101 -0.20 3.88 -1.49
N THR A 102 0.64 4.70 -2.12
CA THR A 102 1.99 4.93 -1.63
C THR A 102 1.96 5.90 -0.45
N ALA A 103 2.86 5.70 0.51
CA ALA A 103 3.10 6.62 1.62
C ALA A 103 4.58 6.98 1.68
N LEU A 104 4.89 8.24 1.91
CA LEU A 104 6.26 8.71 2.05
C LEU A 104 6.76 8.43 3.47
N VAL A 105 7.92 7.79 3.58
CA VAL A 105 8.59 7.48 4.84
C VAL A 105 10.06 7.94 4.76
N GLU A 106 10.69 8.13 5.91
CA GLU A 106 12.11 8.53 6.00
C GLU A 106 12.42 9.85 5.24
N THR A 107 11.47 10.79 5.25
CA THR A 107 11.61 12.11 4.60
C THR A 107 12.18 13.18 5.53
N ASN A 108 12.51 12.85 6.77
CA ASN A 108 12.84 13.78 7.85
C ASN A 108 11.71 14.77 8.21
N SER A 109 10.48 14.49 7.75
CA SER A 109 9.29 15.27 8.04
C SER A 109 8.45 14.60 9.13
N ARG A 110 8.31 15.26 10.29
CA ARG A 110 7.44 14.78 11.39
C ARG A 110 5.97 14.63 10.94
N MET A 111 5.53 15.48 10.01
CA MET A 111 4.19 15.39 9.44
C MET A 111 4.02 14.09 8.65
N ASP A 112 4.99 13.73 7.80
CA ASP A 112 4.91 12.50 6.99
C ASP A 112 4.94 11.25 7.86
N GLU A 113 5.77 11.23 8.90
CA GLU A 113 5.80 10.12 9.86
C GLU A 113 4.44 9.96 10.54
N LEU A 114 3.83 11.07 10.98
CA LEU A 114 2.51 11.01 11.60
C LEU A 114 1.44 10.54 10.62
N ILE A 115 1.42 11.06 9.39
CA ILE A 115 0.51 10.61 8.34
C ILE A 115 0.65 9.10 8.12
N PHE A 116 1.89 8.60 7.96
CA PHE A 116 2.14 7.17 7.81
C PHE A 116 1.55 6.35 8.97
N GLN A 117 1.80 6.75 10.22
CA GLN A 117 1.27 6.05 11.40
C GLN A 117 -0.26 6.05 11.44
N GLU A 118 -0.89 7.16 11.09
CA GLU A 118 -2.35 7.29 11.04
C GLU A 118 -3.01 6.39 9.98
N PHE A 119 -2.34 6.16 8.84
CA PHE A 119 -2.83 5.28 7.78
C PHE A 119 -2.45 3.82 7.97
N LYS A 120 -1.35 3.53 8.67
CA LYS A 120 -0.94 2.16 9.04
C LYS A 120 -2.05 1.42 9.78
N GLY A 121 -2.83 2.13 10.61
CA GLY A 121 -4.00 1.59 11.28
C GLY A 121 -5.20 1.28 10.37
N THR A 122 -5.31 1.94 9.22
CA THR A 122 -6.45 1.84 8.30
C THR A 122 -6.27 0.77 7.24
N GLY A 123 -5.04 0.58 6.75
CA GLY A 123 -4.72 -0.42 5.73
C GLY A 123 -4.76 -1.86 6.24
N ASN A 124 -5.05 -2.81 5.38
CA ASN A 124 -5.01 -4.24 5.66
C ASN A 124 -3.75 -4.93 5.13
N MET A 125 -2.95 -4.26 4.32
CA MET A 125 -1.66 -4.72 3.81
C MET A 125 -0.65 -3.58 3.86
N GLU A 126 0.57 -3.90 4.21
CA GLU A 126 1.71 -2.99 4.22
C GLU A 126 2.87 -3.66 3.45
N LEU A 127 3.37 -2.99 2.41
CA LEU A 127 4.54 -3.39 1.65
C LEU A 127 5.62 -2.33 1.87
N VAL A 128 6.65 -2.69 2.62
CA VAL A 128 7.74 -1.78 2.99
C VAL A 128 8.88 -1.95 2.01
N LEU A 129 9.25 -0.87 1.32
CA LEU A 129 10.44 -0.83 0.49
C LEU A 129 11.66 -0.46 1.34
N ASN A 130 12.81 -0.97 0.96
CA ASN A 130 14.07 -0.73 1.66
C ASN A 130 15.09 -0.11 0.70
N ARG A 131 15.50 1.14 0.98
CA ARG A 131 16.46 1.89 0.16
C ARG A 131 17.79 1.15 0.02
N ARG A 132 18.30 0.53 1.09
CA ARG A 132 19.57 -0.18 1.09
C ARG A 132 19.56 -1.38 0.13
N ILE A 133 18.43 -2.10 0.02
CA ILE A 133 18.25 -3.18 -0.95
C ILE A 133 18.30 -2.63 -2.37
N ALA A 134 17.63 -1.49 -2.63
CA ALA A 134 17.64 -0.83 -3.94
C ALA A 134 19.04 -0.30 -4.33
N GLU A 135 19.80 0.27 -3.39
CA GLU A 135 21.18 0.73 -3.60
C GLU A 135 22.13 -0.40 -3.96
N MET A 136 21.83 -1.63 -3.54
CA MET A 136 22.56 -2.84 -3.92
C MET A 136 22.06 -3.47 -5.22
N TYR A 137 21.14 -2.80 -5.95
CA TYR A 137 20.54 -3.30 -7.19
C TYR A 137 19.79 -4.63 -7.05
N ILE A 138 19.29 -4.92 -5.85
CA ILE A 138 18.46 -6.10 -5.58
C ILE A 138 16.99 -5.72 -5.71
N TYR A 139 16.29 -6.33 -6.67
CA TYR A 139 14.89 -6.04 -6.96
C TYR A 139 14.02 -7.31 -6.97
N PRO A 140 12.77 -7.22 -6.46
CA PRO A 140 12.13 -6.06 -5.83
C PRO A 140 12.77 -5.70 -4.48
N ALA A 141 12.95 -4.39 -4.22
CA ALA A 141 13.61 -3.89 -3.02
C ALA A 141 12.66 -3.90 -1.79
N VAL A 142 12.10 -5.06 -1.47
CA VAL A 142 11.08 -5.25 -0.44
C VAL A 142 11.74 -5.72 0.87
N ASP A 143 11.39 -5.07 1.98
CA ASP A 143 11.68 -5.57 3.31
C ASP A 143 10.65 -6.63 3.70
N ILE A 144 11.01 -7.90 3.53
CA ILE A 144 10.11 -9.05 3.72
C ILE A 144 9.61 -9.13 5.16
N LEU A 145 10.46 -8.77 6.12
CA LEU A 145 10.13 -8.92 7.54
C LEU A 145 9.19 -7.83 8.04
N LYS A 146 9.31 -6.62 7.47
CA LYS A 146 8.43 -5.49 7.79
C LYS A 146 7.14 -5.47 6.98
N SER A 147 7.09 -6.19 5.86
CA SER A 147 5.91 -6.28 5.01
C SER A 147 4.97 -7.38 5.47
N GLY A 148 3.67 -7.19 5.31
CA GLY A 148 2.70 -8.19 5.71
C GLY A 148 1.25 -7.82 5.38
N THR A 149 0.37 -8.78 5.56
CA THR A 149 -1.07 -8.64 5.39
C THR A 149 -1.78 -9.03 6.69
N ARG A 150 -2.79 -8.28 7.08
CA ARG A 150 -3.63 -8.66 8.22
C ARG A 150 -4.53 -9.82 7.82
N ARG A 151 -4.77 -10.73 8.78
CA ARG A 151 -5.67 -11.86 8.58
C ARG A 151 -5.26 -12.73 7.38
N GLU A 152 -3.96 -13.09 7.29
CA GLU A 152 -3.40 -13.96 6.25
C GLU A 152 -4.18 -15.29 6.12
N GLU A 153 -4.75 -15.77 7.24
CA GLU A 153 -5.55 -16.99 7.31
C GLU A 153 -6.87 -16.93 6.50
N LEU A 154 -7.34 -15.73 6.14
CA LEU A 154 -8.51 -15.55 5.27
C LEU A 154 -8.17 -15.65 3.77
N ILE A 155 -6.88 -15.56 3.44
CA ILE A 155 -6.40 -15.46 2.05
C ILE A 155 -5.68 -16.76 1.65
N LEU A 156 -4.96 -17.38 2.58
CA LEU A 156 -4.12 -18.55 2.32
C LEU A 156 -4.72 -19.80 2.95
N PRO A 157 -4.76 -20.94 2.21
CA PRO A 157 -5.05 -22.24 2.78
C PRO A 157 -4.06 -22.58 3.92
N GLU A 158 -4.50 -23.31 4.94
CA GLU A 158 -3.74 -23.58 6.17
C GLU A 158 -2.33 -24.11 5.90
N LEU A 159 -2.21 -25.11 5.02
CA LEU A 159 -0.91 -25.69 4.64
C LEU A 159 0.04 -24.67 3.98
N MET A 160 -0.51 -23.77 3.16
CA MET A 160 0.29 -22.71 2.53
C MET A 160 0.70 -21.66 3.57
N LEU A 161 -0.19 -21.31 4.47
CA LEU A 161 0.06 -20.37 5.54
C LEU A 161 1.19 -20.86 6.47
N GLU A 162 1.18 -22.12 6.84
CA GLU A 162 2.26 -22.74 7.63
C GLU A 162 3.62 -22.64 6.93
N LYS A 163 3.68 -22.94 5.64
CA LYS A 163 4.91 -22.87 4.85
C LYS A 163 5.41 -21.45 4.67
N VAL A 164 4.54 -20.50 4.43
CA VAL A 164 4.89 -19.07 4.37
C VAL A 164 5.46 -18.61 5.72
N ARG A 165 4.86 -19.02 6.84
CA ARG A 165 5.37 -18.73 8.18
C ARG A 165 6.73 -19.38 8.45
N LEU A 166 6.99 -20.58 7.92
CA LEU A 166 8.31 -21.23 8.00
C LEU A 166 9.37 -20.43 7.24
N ILE A 167 9.07 -20.00 6.01
CA ILE A 167 9.98 -19.14 5.23
C ILE A 167 10.31 -17.87 6.03
N ARG A 168 9.28 -17.18 6.53
CA ARG A 168 9.48 -15.93 7.30
C ARG A 168 10.33 -16.15 8.56
N ARG A 169 10.08 -17.26 9.30
CA ARG A 169 10.91 -17.61 10.46
C ARG A 169 12.35 -17.92 10.08
N GLY A 170 12.58 -18.64 8.98
CA GLY A 170 13.92 -18.92 8.48
C GLY A 170 14.69 -17.67 8.05
N LEU A 171 13.96 -16.62 7.64
CA LEU A 171 14.55 -15.34 7.23
C LEU A 171 14.70 -14.34 8.37
N ALA A 172 14.03 -14.55 9.51
CA ALA A 172 13.91 -13.57 10.60
C ALA A 172 15.25 -13.11 11.20
N ASN A 173 16.26 -13.99 11.21
CA ASN A 173 17.59 -13.71 11.77
C ASN A 173 18.57 -13.09 10.77
N HIS A 174 18.14 -12.83 9.53
CA HIS A 174 18.97 -12.26 8.49
C HIS A 174 18.74 -10.75 8.35
N LYS A 175 19.78 -10.05 7.87
CA LYS A 175 19.62 -8.66 7.45
C LYS A 175 18.63 -8.58 6.29
N PRO A 176 17.89 -7.46 6.12
CA PRO A 176 16.90 -7.33 5.05
C PRO A 176 17.44 -7.65 3.64
N THR A 177 18.68 -7.27 3.35
CA THR A 177 19.35 -7.57 2.07
C THR A 177 19.56 -9.07 1.88
N GLU A 178 20.15 -9.74 2.88
CA GLU A 178 20.39 -11.19 2.85
C GLU A 178 19.07 -11.99 2.79
N ALA A 179 18.06 -11.54 3.53
CA ALA A 179 16.75 -12.17 3.50
C ALA A 179 16.14 -12.11 2.08
N MET A 180 16.25 -10.96 1.41
CA MET A 180 15.73 -10.78 0.07
C MET A 180 16.51 -11.60 -0.97
N GLU A 181 17.85 -11.61 -0.91
CA GLU A 181 18.68 -12.43 -1.79
C GLU A 181 18.38 -13.91 -1.66
N ARG A 182 18.24 -14.41 -0.41
CA ARG A 182 17.87 -15.81 -0.16
C ARG A 182 16.49 -16.15 -0.72
N LEU A 183 15.51 -15.29 -0.51
CA LEU A 183 14.18 -15.51 -1.07
C LEU A 183 14.22 -15.54 -2.60
N LEU A 184 14.93 -14.60 -3.23
CA LEU A 184 15.10 -14.57 -4.68
C LEU A 184 15.82 -15.80 -5.21
N PHE A 185 16.84 -16.29 -4.50
CA PHE A 185 17.51 -17.53 -4.85
C PHE A 185 16.55 -18.72 -4.88
N PHE A 186 15.71 -18.88 -3.84
CA PHE A 186 14.71 -19.95 -3.82
C PHE A 186 13.66 -19.80 -4.92
N LEU A 187 13.18 -18.59 -5.15
CA LEU A 187 12.20 -18.32 -6.22
C LEU A 187 12.75 -18.60 -7.62
N LYS A 188 14.05 -18.27 -7.86
CA LYS A 188 14.69 -18.56 -9.16
C LYS A 188 14.95 -20.06 -9.38
N LYS A 189 15.12 -20.82 -8.29
CA LYS A 189 15.36 -22.26 -8.36
C LYS A 189 14.08 -23.06 -8.66
N CYS A 190 12.92 -22.53 -8.33
CA CYS A 190 11.64 -23.19 -8.48
C CYS A 190 10.89 -22.67 -9.71
N HIS A 191 10.27 -23.55 -10.49
CA HIS A 191 9.48 -23.17 -11.67
C HIS A 191 8.11 -22.54 -11.31
N SER A 192 7.64 -22.75 -10.08
CA SER A 192 6.35 -22.23 -9.61
C SER A 192 6.32 -22.11 -8.09
N ASN A 193 5.39 -21.28 -7.57
CA ASN A 193 5.11 -21.21 -6.13
C ASN A 193 4.68 -22.57 -5.56
N ALA A 194 3.95 -23.38 -6.32
CA ALA A 194 3.54 -24.71 -5.89
C ALA A 194 4.75 -25.63 -5.63
N GLN A 195 5.74 -25.60 -6.52
CA GLN A 195 6.98 -26.34 -6.32
C GLN A 195 7.77 -25.84 -5.11
N LEU A 196 7.92 -24.52 -4.98
CA LEU A 196 8.57 -23.92 -3.79
C LEU A 196 7.91 -24.41 -2.49
N MET A 197 6.56 -24.43 -2.48
CA MET A 197 5.83 -24.90 -1.30
C MET A 197 5.99 -26.41 -1.06
N GLN A 198 6.21 -27.23 -2.08
CA GLN A 198 6.53 -28.67 -1.94
C GLN A 198 7.94 -28.90 -1.38
N ASP A 199 8.90 -28.12 -1.86
CA ASP A 199 10.31 -28.27 -1.46
C ASP A 199 10.57 -27.82 -0.01
N ILE A 200 9.72 -26.95 0.54
CA ILE A 200 9.79 -26.56 1.95
C ILE A 200 9.22 -27.69 2.81
N LYS A 201 10.12 -28.48 3.39
CA LYS A 201 9.75 -29.52 4.36
C LYS A 201 9.41 -28.84 5.69
N ALA A 202 8.19 -29.12 6.18
CA ALA A 202 7.87 -28.82 7.58
C ALA A 202 8.86 -29.62 8.46
N GLN A 203 9.71 -28.97 9.22
CA GLN A 203 10.47 -29.65 10.25
C GLN A 203 9.44 -30.14 11.29
N ARG A 204 9.28 -31.45 11.38
CA ARG A 204 8.52 -32.13 12.44
C ARG A 204 9.25 -31.99 13.77
#